data_65db8f7e96a33a653c5f1013971aff6c
#
_entry.id   65db8f7e96a33a653c5f1013971aff6c
#
_cell.length_a   1.000
_cell.length_b   1.000
_cell.length_c   1.000
_cell.angle_alpha   90.00
_cell.angle_beta   90.00
_cell.angle_gamma   90.00
#
_symmetry.space_group_name_H-M   'P 1'
#
loop_
_entity.id
_entity.type
_entity.pdbx_description
1 polymer ?
#
loop_
_entity_poly.entity_id
_entity_poly.type
_entity_poly.pdbx_seq_one_letter_code
_entity_poly.pdbx_strand_id
1 'polypeptide(L)'
;IATMGESVHEVKQAVDGLPDWDVHVTAVNSFSDDPRFRTLLADRLAEDARKAFPGAEPKDVLIFMTSHGLPHHLIDKGDKATAQMMDAYHAIHDDLVKRGFQVEHGYLNDDFFPGAKWTSPKAIDRAAQIVDDITLGKREAPKHVLLDGRLSFTVHHRATLYDANVQTREILETPRGPAWSR
;
A
#
# COMPACT_ATOMS: atom_id res chain seq x y z
N ILE A 1 11.11 -11.36 -5.89
CA ILE A 1 12.36 -11.69 -6.61
C ILE A 1 13.35 -10.53 -6.49
N ALA A 2 12.92 -9.28 -6.70
CA ALA A 2 13.84 -8.14 -6.78
C ALA A 2 14.59 -7.80 -5.48
N THR A 3 14.05 -8.10 -4.31
CA THR A 3 14.72 -7.82 -3.02
C THR A 3 14.89 -9.07 -2.18
N MET A 4 13.81 -9.74 -1.81
CA MET A 4 13.89 -10.92 -0.95
C MET A 4 14.60 -12.12 -1.62
N GLY A 5 14.38 -12.31 -2.93
CA GLY A 5 15.02 -13.41 -3.66
C GLY A 5 16.56 -13.27 -3.72
N GLU A 6 17.02 -12.04 -3.92
CA GLU A 6 18.45 -11.73 -3.95
C GLU A 6 19.06 -11.91 -2.55
N SER A 7 18.46 -11.34 -1.51
CA SER A 7 18.95 -11.50 -0.14
C SER A 7 18.98 -12.96 0.33
N VAL A 8 17.97 -13.76 -0.01
CA VAL A 8 17.97 -15.20 0.31
C VAL A 8 19.07 -15.94 -0.43
N HIS A 9 19.31 -15.58 -1.70
CA HIS A 9 20.39 -16.17 -2.49
C HIS A 9 21.77 -15.86 -1.89
N GLU A 10 22.02 -14.59 -1.55
CA GLU A 10 23.27 -14.16 -0.91
C GLU A 10 23.52 -14.85 0.44
N VAL A 11 22.49 -14.93 1.30
CA VAL A 11 22.58 -15.63 2.59
C VAL A 11 22.90 -17.12 2.39
N LYS A 12 22.23 -17.79 1.44
CA LYS A 12 22.51 -19.20 1.14
C LYS A 12 23.95 -19.39 0.64
N GLN A 13 24.39 -18.55 -0.29
CA GLN A 13 25.78 -18.61 -0.77
C GLN A 13 26.79 -18.42 0.35
N ALA A 14 26.54 -17.47 1.27
CA ALA A 14 27.43 -17.23 2.40
C ALA A 14 27.50 -18.45 3.33
N VAL A 15 26.36 -19.08 3.63
CA VAL A 15 26.29 -20.25 4.51
C VAL A 15 26.90 -21.48 3.83
N ASP A 16 26.62 -21.71 2.54
CA ASP A 16 27.18 -22.84 1.77
C ASP A 16 28.72 -22.76 1.62
N GLY A 17 29.27 -21.55 1.75
CA GLY A 17 30.72 -21.30 1.76
C GLY A 17 31.42 -21.60 3.11
N LEU A 18 30.70 -21.99 4.15
CA LEU A 18 31.19 -22.23 5.51
C LEU A 18 31.20 -23.74 5.83
N PRO A 19 32.29 -24.47 5.51
CA PRO A 19 32.30 -25.95 5.55
C PRO A 19 32.07 -26.60 6.92
N ASP A 20 32.24 -25.82 7.99
CA ASP A 20 32.12 -26.33 9.37
C ASP A 20 30.79 -25.93 10.01
N TRP A 21 29.87 -25.33 9.25
CA TRP A 21 28.57 -24.85 9.73
C TRP A 21 27.43 -25.78 9.27
N ASP A 22 26.88 -26.54 10.22
CA ASP A 22 25.63 -27.27 9.99
C ASP A 22 24.43 -26.36 10.25
N VAL A 23 24.25 -25.40 9.34
CA VAL A 23 23.17 -24.39 9.42
C VAL A 23 22.15 -24.61 8.32
N HIS A 24 20.90 -24.79 8.73
CA HIS A 24 19.79 -24.87 7.80
C HIS A 24 19.14 -23.50 7.60
N VAL A 25 19.15 -22.98 6.38
CA VAL A 25 18.53 -21.68 6.04
C VAL A 25 17.11 -21.90 5.54
N THR A 26 16.15 -21.40 6.31
CA THR A 26 14.73 -21.33 5.91
C THR A 26 14.33 -19.88 5.64
N ALA A 27 13.74 -19.62 4.48
CA ALA A 27 13.23 -18.31 4.13
C ALA A 27 11.70 -18.28 4.12
N VAL A 28 11.13 -17.28 4.78
CA VAL A 28 9.70 -16.94 4.66
C VAL A 28 9.55 -15.93 3.52
N ASN A 29 9.08 -16.38 2.37
CA ASN A 29 9.02 -15.56 1.17
C ASN A 29 7.89 -14.52 1.20
N SER A 30 6.79 -14.82 1.85
CA SER A 30 5.62 -13.94 1.98
C SER A 30 4.77 -14.36 3.15
N PHE A 31 4.11 -13.41 3.79
CA PHE A 31 3.06 -13.62 4.80
C PHE A 31 1.75 -12.91 4.40
N SER A 32 1.68 -12.37 3.20
CA SER A 32 0.51 -11.64 2.70
C SER A 32 -0.73 -12.50 2.49
N ASP A 33 -0.57 -13.82 2.35
CA ASP A 33 -1.63 -14.82 2.27
C ASP A 33 -2.08 -15.38 3.63
N ASP A 34 -1.34 -15.08 4.72
CA ASP A 34 -1.75 -15.46 6.08
C ASP A 34 -2.99 -14.67 6.53
N PRO A 35 -4.13 -15.33 6.82
CA PRO A 35 -5.34 -14.64 7.26
C PRO A 35 -5.14 -13.81 8.52
N ARG A 36 -4.24 -14.25 9.42
CA ARG A 36 -3.93 -13.52 10.66
C ARG A 36 -3.26 -12.19 10.38
N PHE A 37 -2.35 -12.14 9.39
CA PHE A 37 -1.73 -10.89 8.95
C PHE A 37 -2.78 -9.91 8.39
N ARG A 38 -3.67 -10.41 7.52
CA ARG A 38 -4.73 -9.60 6.91
C ARG A 38 -5.69 -9.02 7.95
N THR A 39 -6.14 -9.86 8.88
CA THR A 39 -6.99 -9.43 9.99
C THR A 39 -6.28 -8.41 10.89
N LEU A 40 -5.04 -8.70 11.29
CA LEU A 40 -4.25 -7.81 12.14
C LEU A 40 -4.08 -6.43 11.49
N LEU A 41 -3.78 -6.38 10.18
CA LEU A 41 -3.61 -5.11 9.48
C LEU A 41 -4.93 -4.34 9.36
N ALA A 42 -6.04 -5.01 9.06
CA ALA A 42 -7.36 -4.38 9.05
C ALA A 42 -7.75 -3.83 10.42
N ASP A 43 -7.53 -4.59 11.50
CA ASP A 43 -7.80 -4.15 12.87
C ASP A 43 -6.96 -2.93 13.22
N ARG A 44 -5.68 -2.95 12.86
CA ARG A 44 -4.76 -1.86 13.14
C ARG A 44 -5.12 -0.58 12.37
N LEU A 45 -5.48 -0.69 11.10
CA LEU A 45 -5.94 0.44 10.29
C LEU A 45 -7.21 1.07 10.88
N ALA A 46 -8.18 0.25 11.27
CA ALA A 46 -9.40 0.74 11.90
C ALA A 46 -9.13 1.38 13.27
N GLU A 47 -8.20 0.83 14.05
CA GLU A 47 -7.78 1.42 15.34
C GLU A 47 -7.08 2.76 15.14
N ASP A 48 -6.14 2.84 14.19
CA ASP A 48 -5.40 4.07 13.89
C ASP A 48 -6.34 5.17 13.36
N ALA A 49 -7.33 4.82 12.54
CA ALA A 49 -8.35 5.77 12.09
C ALA A 49 -9.15 6.34 13.28
N ARG A 50 -9.59 5.50 14.23
CA ARG A 50 -10.30 5.97 15.43
C ARG A 50 -9.43 6.83 16.33
N LYS A 51 -8.14 6.52 16.45
CA LYS A 51 -7.19 7.31 17.24
C LYS A 51 -6.88 8.65 16.60
N ALA A 52 -6.69 8.67 15.27
CA ALA A 52 -6.38 9.88 14.53
C ALA A 52 -7.58 10.84 14.44
N PHE A 53 -8.81 10.29 14.38
CA PHE A 53 -10.04 11.06 14.17
C PHE A 53 -11.10 10.71 15.24
N PRO A 54 -10.91 11.12 16.51
CA PRO A 54 -11.84 10.79 17.59
C PRO A 54 -13.25 11.30 17.30
N GLY A 55 -14.23 10.41 17.37
CA GLY A 55 -15.65 10.75 17.13
C GLY A 55 -16.08 10.79 15.67
N ALA A 56 -15.17 10.54 14.72
CA ALA A 56 -15.54 10.42 13.30
C ALA A 56 -16.30 9.12 13.05
N GLU A 57 -17.36 9.20 12.25
CA GLU A 57 -18.04 8.00 11.74
C GLU A 57 -17.15 7.30 10.72
N PRO A 58 -17.10 5.96 10.67
CA PRO A 58 -16.25 5.24 9.69
C PRO A 58 -16.48 5.68 8.25
N LYS A 59 -17.73 5.95 7.84
CA LYS A 59 -18.08 6.41 6.49
C LYS A 59 -17.44 7.75 6.11
N ASP A 60 -17.10 8.57 7.10
CA ASP A 60 -16.47 9.88 6.92
C ASP A 60 -14.94 9.77 6.79
N VAL A 61 -14.38 8.57 6.94
CA VAL A 61 -12.93 8.30 6.88
C VAL A 61 -12.59 7.50 5.63
N LEU A 62 -11.70 8.05 4.82
CA LEU A 62 -11.04 7.34 3.74
C LEU A 62 -9.71 6.76 4.25
N ILE A 63 -9.56 5.45 4.19
CA ILE A 63 -8.28 4.76 4.38
C ILE A 63 -7.67 4.57 2.99
N PHE A 64 -6.63 5.36 2.70
CA PHE A 64 -5.90 5.28 1.44
C PHE A 64 -4.62 4.46 1.64
N MET A 65 -4.65 3.22 1.18
CA MET A 65 -3.52 2.30 1.30
C MET A 65 -2.57 2.49 0.12
N THR A 66 -1.29 2.47 0.40
CA THR A 66 -0.26 2.53 -0.65
C THR A 66 0.64 1.30 -0.60
N SER A 67 1.12 0.90 -1.76
CA SER A 67 2.13 -0.15 -1.88
C SER A 67 3.18 0.20 -2.93
N HIS A 68 4.35 -0.46 -2.84
CA HIS A 68 5.38 -0.27 -3.85
C HIS A 68 4.93 -0.84 -5.19
N GLY A 69 5.07 -0.06 -6.24
CA GLY A 69 4.81 -0.50 -7.60
C GLY A 69 6.01 -1.24 -8.20
N LEU A 70 5.74 -2.08 -9.18
CA LEU A 70 6.76 -2.80 -9.92
C LEU A 70 6.66 -2.54 -11.42
N PRO A 71 7.81 -2.50 -12.14
CA PRO A 71 7.81 -2.50 -13.59
C PRO A 71 7.21 -3.81 -14.12
N HIS A 72 6.35 -3.72 -15.14
CA HIS A 72 5.69 -4.90 -15.72
C HIS A 72 6.67 -5.99 -16.17
N HIS A 73 7.86 -5.62 -16.67
CA HIS A 73 8.85 -6.61 -17.10
C HIS A 73 9.36 -7.54 -15.98
N LEU A 74 9.27 -7.13 -14.69
CA LEU A 74 9.58 -8.01 -13.55
C LEU A 74 8.43 -8.97 -13.29
N ILE A 75 7.19 -8.49 -13.40
CA ILE A 75 5.98 -9.32 -13.28
C ILE A 75 5.98 -10.37 -14.39
N ASP A 76 6.27 -9.99 -15.62
CA ASP A 76 6.36 -10.88 -16.78
C ASP A 76 7.44 -11.96 -16.62
N LYS A 77 8.51 -11.66 -15.85
CA LYS A 77 9.56 -12.60 -15.45
C LYS A 77 9.17 -13.49 -14.26
N GLY A 78 7.93 -13.41 -13.78
CA GLY A 78 7.39 -14.26 -12.74
C GLY A 78 7.49 -13.69 -11.31
N ASP A 79 7.73 -12.37 -11.14
CA ASP A 79 7.62 -11.75 -9.82
C ASP A 79 6.15 -11.76 -9.35
N LYS A 80 5.91 -12.35 -8.19
CA LYS A 80 4.56 -12.52 -7.63
C LYS A 80 4.19 -11.46 -6.58
N ALA A 81 5.10 -10.55 -6.25
CA ALA A 81 4.90 -9.62 -5.15
C ALA A 81 3.65 -8.74 -5.34
N THR A 82 3.44 -8.21 -6.56
CA THR A 82 2.25 -7.41 -6.87
C THR A 82 0.96 -8.20 -6.69
N ALA A 83 0.88 -9.43 -7.21
CA ALA A 83 -0.30 -10.27 -7.05
C ALA A 83 -0.58 -10.58 -5.58
N GLN A 84 0.45 -10.98 -4.83
CA GLN A 84 0.34 -11.28 -3.40
C GLN A 84 -0.10 -10.05 -2.57
N MET A 85 0.44 -8.86 -2.87
CA MET A 85 0.01 -7.62 -2.22
C MET A 85 -1.45 -7.27 -2.56
N MET A 86 -1.88 -7.46 -3.80
CA MET A 86 -3.26 -7.18 -4.20
C MET A 86 -4.25 -8.16 -3.59
N ASP A 87 -3.90 -9.43 -3.46
CA ASP A 87 -4.72 -10.42 -2.74
C ASP A 87 -4.90 -10.03 -1.27
N ALA A 88 -3.82 -9.57 -0.61
CA ALA A 88 -3.92 -9.06 0.75
C ALA A 88 -4.76 -7.78 0.82
N TYR A 89 -4.53 -6.83 -0.10
CA TYR A 89 -5.32 -5.61 -0.19
C TYR A 89 -6.81 -5.90 -0.31
N HIS A 90 -7.24 -6.76 -1.23
CA HIS A 90 -8.65 -7.06 -1.42
C HIS A 90 -9.31 -7.64 -0.16
N ALA A 91 -8.62 -8.55 0.54
CA ALA A 91 -9.14 -9.09 1.78
C ALA A 91 -9.27 -8.04 2.90
N ILE A 92 -8.27 -7.15 3.02
CA ILE A 92 -8.27 -6.05 3.99
C ILE A 92 -9.33 -5.00 3.62
N HIS A 93 -9.42 -4.64 2.34
CA HIS A 93 -10.43 -3.75 1.79
C HIS A 93 -11.84 -4.22 2.15
N ASP A 94 -12.17 -5.49 1.85
CA ASP A 94 -13.50 -6.04 2.11
C ASP A 94 -13.86 -6.03 3.59
N ASP A 95 -12.89 -6.27 4.47
CA ASP A 95 -13.11 -6.20 5.92
C ASP A 95 -13.33 -4.75 6.38
N LEU A 96 -12.52 -3.80 5.94
CA LEU A 96 -12.66 -2.39 6.29
C LEU A 96 -13.96 -1.77 5.74
N VAL A 97 -14.36 -2.13 4.52
CA VAL A 97 -15.63 -1.70 3.92
C VAL A 97 -16.82 -2.24 4.72
N LYS A 98 -16.79 -3.51 5.18
CA LYS A 98 -17.80 -4.07 6.08
C LYS A 98 -17.89 -3.32 7.42
N ARG A 99 -16.78 -2.72 7.87
CA ARG A 99 -16.74 -1.84 9.08
C ARG A 99 -17.21 -0.40 8.78
N GLY A 100 -17.58 -0.09 7.55
CA GLY A 100 -18.12 1.19 7.11
C GLY A 100 -17.11 2.21 6.61
N PHE A 101 -15.82 1.89 6.54
CA PHE A 101 -14.78 2.79 6.01
C PHE A 101 -14.85 2.91 4.49
N GLN A 102 -14.46 4.06 3.95
CA GLN A 102 -14.07 4.19 2.56
C GLN A 102 -12.63 3.69 2.40
N VAL A 103 -12.33 2.89 1.39
CA VAL A 103 -10.99 2.30 1.20
C VAL A 103 -10.54 2.43 -0.24
N GLU A 104 -9.30 2.86 -0.42
CA GLU A 104 -8.68 3.03 -1.73
C GLU A 104 -7.23 2.57 -1.71
N HIS A 105 -6.69 2.35 -2.92
CA HIS A 105 -5.31 1.93 -3.10
C HIS A 105 -4.65 2.63 -4.28
N GLY A 106 -3.34 2.87 -4.15
CA GLY A 106 -2.50 3.34 -5.24
C GLY A 106 -1.05 2.90 -5.06
N TYR A 107 -0.35 2.77 -6.18
CA TYR A 107 1.05 2.38 -6.17
C TYR A 107 1.98 3.58 -6.02
N LEU A 108 3.01 3.43 -5.20
CA LEU A 108 4.17 4.32 -5.14
C LEU A 108 5.20 3.77 -6.13
N ASN A 109 5.40 4.45 -7.24
CA ASN A 109 6.30 4.02 -8.30
C ASN A 109 7.56 4.87 -8.28
N ASP A 110 8.71 4.21 -8.25
CA ASP A 110 9.99 4.85 -8.54
C ASP A 110 10.19 4.87 -10.05
N ASP A 111 10.12 6.03 -10.68
CA ASP A 111 10.29 6.18 -12.13
C ASP A 111 11.76 6.07 -12.57
N PHE A 112 12.52 5.11 -12.00
CA PHE A 112 13.95 4.91 -12.31
C PHE A 112 14.24 4.47 -13.73
N PHE A 113 13.25 3.88 -14.41
CA PHE A 113 13.41 3.40 -15.78
C PHE A 113 12.53 4.21 -16.71
N PRO A 114 13.07 5.24 -17.39
CA PRO A 114 12.32 5.99 -18.38
C PRO A 114 11.69 5.08 -19.42
N GLY A 115 10.39 5.21 -19.65
CA GLY A 115 9.64 4.41 -20.62
C GLY A 115 9.21 3.02 -20.15
N ALA A 116 9.56 2.57 -18.94
CA ALA A 116 9.04 1.32 -18.41
C ALA A 116 7.55 1.49 -18.02
N LYS A 117 6.74 0.48 -18.36
CA LYS A 117 5.37 0.39 -17.82
C LYS A 117 5.43 -0.12 -16.40
N TRP A 118 4.83 0.65 -15.50
CA TRP A 118 4.70 0.32 -14.09
C TRP A 118 3.29 -0.10 -13.74
N THR A 119 3.12 -0.76 -12.61
CA THR A 119 1.80 -1.04 -12.02
C THR A 119 0.97 0.24 -11.85
N SER A 120 -0.33 0.12 -12.04
CA SER A 120 -1.28 1.24 -11.99
C SER A 120 -2.53 0.87 -11.18
N PRO A 121 -3.28 1.88 -10.66
CA PRO A 121 -3.01 3.31 -10.75
C PRO A 121 -1.88 3.75 -9.81
N LYS A 122 -1.12 4.79 -10.18
CA LYS A 122 -0.23 5.48 -9.23
C LYS A 122 -1.06 6.11 -8.11
N ALA A 123 -0.49 6.20 -6.91
CA ALA A 123 -1.18 6.81 -5.76
C ALA A 123 -1.64 8.25 -6.04
N ILE A 124 -0.79 9.05 -6.70
CA ILE A 124 -1.11 10.42 -7.10
C ILE A 124 -2.25 10.48 -8.12
N ASP A 125 -2.28 9.57 -9.11
CA ASP A 125 -3.34 9.54 -10.13
C ASP A 125 -4.67 9.09 -9.50
N ARG A 126 -4.63 8.11 -8.59
CA ARG A 126 -5.82 7.66 -7.87
C ARG A 126 -6.36 8.75 -6.95
N ALA A 127 -5.48 9.46 -6.24
CA ALA A 127 -5.86 10.60 -5.41
C ALA A 127 -6.54 11.71 -6.25
N ALA A 128 -5.96 12.06 -7.41
CA ALA A 128 -6.55 13.02 -8.33
C ALA A 128 -7.92 12.57 -8.83
N GLN A 129 -8.09 11.30 -9.20
CA GLN A 129 -9.37 10.75 -9.63
C GLN A 129 -10.43 10.81 -8.51
N ILE A 130 -10.06 10.52 -7.25
CA ILE A 130 -10.96 10.65 -6.10
C ILE A 130 -11.46 12.10 -5.97
N VAL A 131 -10.55 13.07 -6.08
CA VAL A 131 -10.89 14.50 -6.02
C VAL A 131 -11.83 14.89 -7.16
N ASP A 132 -11.57 14.42 -8.37
CA ASP A 132 -12.44 14.67 -9.51
C ASP A 132 -13.83 14.04 -9.34
N ASP A 133 -13.91 12.80 -8.86
CA ASP A 133 -15.18 12.09 -8.61
C ASP A 133 -16.02 12.82 -7.52
N ILE A 134 -15.36 13.34 -6.48
CA ILE A 134 -16.02 14.17 -5.45
C ILE A 134 -16.52 15.47 -6.06
N THR A 135 -15.69 16.16 -6.84
CA THR A 135 -16.03 17.44 -7.48
C THR A 135 -17.20 17.30 -8.45
N LEU A 136 -17.28 16.17 -9.15
CA LEU A 136 -18.36 15.83 -10.07
C LEU A 136 -19.62 15.26 -9.38
N GLY A 137 -19.62 15.14 -8.06
CA GLY A 137 -20.73 14.59 -7.30
C GLY A 137 -20.95 13.07 -7.49
N LYS A 138 -19.96 12.37 -8.02
CA LYS A 138 -19.99 10.90 -8.20
C LYS A 138 -19.66 10.13 -6.94
N ARG A 139 -19.05 10.80 -5.96
CA ARG A 139 -18.61 10.24 -4.70
C ARG A 139 -18.83 11.23 -3.57
N GLU A 140 -19.23 10.74 -2.41
CA GLU A 140 -19.26 11.55 -1.18
C GLU A 140 -17.84 11.86 -0.73
N ALA A 141 -17.62 13.12 -0.35
CA ALA A 141 -16.32 13.55 0.19
C ALA A 141 -16.09 12.93 1.57
N PRO A 142 -14.96 12.26 1.81
CA PRO A 142 -14.57 11.90 3.18
C PRO A 142 -14.24 13.19 3.96
N LYS A 143 -14.52 13.20 5.25
CA LYS A 143 -14.10 14.31 6.13
C LYS A 143 -12.64 14.17 6.57
N HIS A 144 -12.13 12.93 6.55
CA HIS A 144 -10.81 12.58 7.02
C HIS A 144 -10.15 11.58 6.07
N VAL A 145 -8.83 11.66 5.97
CA VAL A 145 -8.03 10.70 5.19
C VAL A 145 -6.91 10.14 6.05
N LEU A 146 -6.84 8.81 6.15
CA LEU A 146 -5.71 8.08 6.72
C LEU A 146 -4.87 7.51 5.58
N LEU A 147 -3.63 7.99 5.43
CA LEU A 147 -2.67 7.44 4.47
C LEU A 147 -1.85 6.32 5.13
N ASP A 148 -1.77 5.18 4.48
CA ASP A 148 -1.07 4.00 5.00
C ASP A 148 -0.19 3.30 3.96
N GLY A 149 1.03 2.93 4.34
CA GLY A 149 1.99 2.21 3.50
C GLY A 149 2.30 0.79 3.95
N ARG A 150 1.69 0.30 5.03
CA ARG A 150 2.04 -1.00 5.67
C ARG A 150 1.74 -2.23 4.82
N LEU A 151 1.01 -2.07 3.73
CA LEU A 151 0.75 -3.17 2.81
C LEU A 151 2.05 -3.74 2.20
N SER A 152 3.07 -2.89 1.97
CA SER A 152 4.37 -3.31 1.43
C SER A 152 5.57 -2.79 2.21
N PHE A 153 5.38 -1.90 3.18
CA PHE A 153 6.48 -1.26 3.91
C PHE A 153 6.33 -1.49 5.40
N THR A 154 7.24 -2.24 5.99
CA THR A 154 7.27 -2.51 7.43
C THR A 154 7.90 -1.37 8.23
N VAL A 155 8.64 -0.49 7.59
CA VAL A 155 9.31 0.68 8.17
C VAL A 155 9.16 1.89 7.28
N HIS A 156 9.24 3.09 7.87
CA HIS A 156 9.22 4.32 7.10
C HIS A 156 10.51 4.49 6.29
N HIS A 157 10.36 4.88 5.03
CA HIS A 157 11.45 5.25 4.14
C HIS A 157 10.98 6.36 3.18
N ARG A 158 11.82 6.75 2.20
CA ARG A 158 11.53 7.87 1.29
C ARG A 158 10.14 7.79 0.65
N ALA A 159 9.76 6.66 0.09
CA ALA A 159 8.46 6.53 -0.59
C ALA A 159 7.28 6.73 0.37
N THR A 160 7.35 6.22 1.61
CA THR A 160 6.28 6.43 2.60
C THR A 160 6.29 7.83 3.20
N LEU A 161 7.46 8.46 3.34
CA LEU A 161 7.60 9.79 3.95
C LEU A 161 7.37 10.92 2.95
N TYR A 162 7.74 10.74 1.68
CA TYR A 162 7.61 11.77 0.66
C TYR A 162 6.45 11.49 -0.30
N ASP A 163 6.46 10.36 -1.01
CA ASP A 163 5.49 10.12 -2.08
C ASP A 163 4.07 9.91 -1.53
N ALA A 164 3.93 9.21 -0.41
CA ALA A 164 2.64 9.07 0.25
C ALA A 164 2.28 10.31 1.08
N ASN A 165 3.13 10.71 2.05
CA ASN A 165 2.78 11.76 3.00
C ASN A 165 2.83 13.19 2.42
N VAL A 166 3.62 13.46 1.40
CA VAL A 166 3.69 14.80 0.80
C VAL A 166 2.86 14.83 -0.48
N GLN A 167 3.30 14.15 -1.53
CA GLN A 167 2.67 14.30 -2.85
C GLN A 167 1.21 13.83 -2.87
N THR A 168 0.91 12.64 -2.37
CA THR A 168 -0.46 12.11 -2.38
C THR A 168 -1.36 12.91 -1.45
N ARG A 169 -0.85 13.32 -0.29
CA ARG A 169 -1.56 14.15 0.67
C ARG A 169 -1.91 15.51 0.11
N GLU A 170 -0.97 16.22 -0.52
CA GLU A 170 -1.20 17.55 -1.13
C GLU A 170 -2.35 17.51 -2.14
N ILE A 171 -2.46 16.45 -2.94
CA ILE A 171 -3.55 16.29 -3.90
C ILE A 171 -4.90 16.14 -3.17
N LEU A 172 -4.94 15.30 -2.14
CA LEU A 172 -6.16 15.05 -1.36
C LEU A 172 -6.59 16.24 -0.51
N GLU A 173 -5.65 17.08 -0.06
CA GLU A 173 -5.93 18.30 0.71
C GLU A 173 -6.24 19.53 -0.18
N THR A 174 -6.01 19.47 -1.49
CA THR A 174 -6.26 20.60 -2.37
C THR A 174 -7.75 20.79 -2.63
N PRO A 175 -8.39 21.87 -2.15
CA PRO A 175 -9.81 22.13 -2.40
C PRO A 175 -10.07 22.37 -3.89
N ARG A 176 -10.88 21.55 -4.52
CA ARG A 176 -11.29 21.70 -5.93
C ARG A 176 -12.80 21.91 -6.06
N GLY A 177 -13.37 22.83 -5.28
CA GLY A 177 -14.76 23.22 -5.44
C GLY A 177 -15.63 23.04 -4.17
N PRO A 178 -16.94 23.33 -4.26
CA PRO A 178 -17.83 23.46 -3.09
C PRO A 178 -18.06 22.18 -2.29
N ALA A 179 -17.69 21.00 -2.79
CA ALA A 179 -17.81 19.74 -2.09
C ALA A 179 -16.84 19.59 -0.90
N TRP A 180 -15.73 20.37 -0.89
CA TRP A 180 -14.70 20.36 0.16
C TRP A 180 -14.91 21.44 1.24
N SER A 181 -15.89 22.31 1.07
CA SER A 181 -16.18 23.44 1.96
C SER A 181 -17.31 23.18 2.97
N ARG A 182 -17.68 21.91 3.18
CA ARG A 182 -18.79 21.56 4.11
C ARG A 182 -18.32 20.77 5.30
#